data_083c50e532f9583081077db0586e5b48
#
_entry.id   083c50e532f9583081077db0586e5b48
#
_cell.length_a   1.000
_cell.length_b   1.000
_cell.length_c   1.000
_cell.angle_alpha   90.00
_cell.angle_beta   90.00
_cell.angle_gamma   90.00
#
_symmetry.space_group_name_H-M   'P 1'
#
loop_
_entity.id
_entity.type
_entity.pdbx_description
1 polymer ?
#
loop_
_entity_poly.entity_id
_entity_poly.type
_entity_poly.pdbx_seq_one_letter_code
_entity_poly.pdbx_strand_id
1 'polypeptide(L)'
;MSGGADEGLRRVGRPRADRLRPHSGRPPREEILCAAAELFTARGYAATTTRTVAERAGMRQATMYHYFGGKEELLAELLESTVAPSLVLARQLLADSGRPAARRLWELCRSDVLLLCGGPYNLGALYLLPEVGGARFAQFRRMRGELRDAYRVLLDGTVAGAELAGDRPALALRNDLVFGLIEGVMLIHRADPGRPVTVFAEATADAALRIAGVGVA
;
A
#
# COMPACT_ATOMS: atom_id res chain seq x y z
N MET A 1 4.01 29.07 -76.36
CA MET A 1 4.70 27.83 -76.01
C MET A 1 5.33 28.05 -74.67
N SER A 2 4.74 27.52 -73.63
CA SER A 2 5.52 27.37 -72.44
C SER A 2 4.71 26.71 -71.36
N GLY A 3 5.17 25.63 -70.85
CA GLY A 3 4.53 24.89 -69.82
C GLY A 3 4.75 25.50 -68.44
N GLY A 4 3.69 25.66 -67.70
CA GLY A 4 3.74 26.00 -66.28
C GLY A 4 3.84 24.70 -65.48
N ALA A 5 4.87 24.58 -64.70
CA ALA A 5 5.04 23.52 -63.71
C ALA A 5 4.19 23.82 -62.48
N ASP A 6 3.22 22.98 -62.21
CA ASP A 6 2.44 22.98 -60.96
C ASP A 6 3.25 22.22 -59.92
N GLU A 7 3.88 22.95 -59.02
CA GLU A 7 4.57 22.41 -57.83
C GLU A 7 3.52 22.15 -56.74
N GLY A 8 3.04 20.90 -56.73
CA GLY A 8 2.16 20.38 -55.68
C GLY A 8 2.81 20.51 -54.31
N LEU A 9 2.28 21.38 -53.45
CA LEU A 9 2.58 21.47 -52.02
C LEU A 9 2.26 20.12 -51.36
N ARG A 10 3.28 19.32 -51.10
CA ARG A 10 3.20 18.16 -50.21
C ARG A 10 2.80 18.65 -48.83
N ARG A 11 1.56 18.43 -48.43
CA ARG A 11 1.10 18.55 -47.06
C ARG A 11 1.96 17.60 -46.20
N VAL A 12 2.87 18.18 -45.43
CA VAL A 12 3.60 17.46 -44.37
C VAL A 12 2.56 17.01 -43.37
N GLY A 13 2.29 15.71 -43.35
CA GLY A 13 1.41 15.08 -42.39
C GLY A 13 1.99 15.34 -40.99
N ARG A 14 1.13 15.85 -40.10
CA ARG A 14 1.42 15.98 -38.67
C ARG A 14 2.07 14.70 -38.15
N PRO A 15 3.22 14.75 -37.46
CA PRO A 15 3.86 13.56 -36.90
C PRO A 15 2.83 12.75 -36.12
N ARG A 16 2.63 11.49 -36.48
CA ARG A 16 1.86 10.56 -35.66
C ARG A 16 2.51 10.56 -34.29
N ALA A 17 1.78 11.01 -33.28
CA ALA A 17 2.19 10.92 -31.89
C ALA A 17 2.74 9.51 -31.65
N ASP A 18 4.00 9.42 -31.22
CA ASP A 18 4.66 8.20 -30.85
C ASP A 18 3.69 7.36 -30.01
N ARG A 19 3.52 6.10 -30.37
CA ARG A 19 2.64 5.20 -29.65
C ARG A 19 3.23 5.07 -28.27
N LEU A 20 2.59 5.70 -27.28
CA LEU A 20 2.91 5.53 -25.87
C LEU A 20 2.85 4.01 -25.60
N ARG A 21 4.00 3.40 -25.40
CA ARG A 21 4.12 1.98 -25.05
C ARG A 21 4.28 1.87 -23.55
N PRO A 22 3.66 0.89 -22.88
CA PRO A 22 3.97 0.57 -21.50
C PRO A 22 5.47 0.39 -21.34
N HIS A 23 6.07 1.03 -20.32
CA HIS A 23 7.54 1.08 -20.19
C HIS A 23 8.13 -0.19 -19.60
N SER A 24 7.33 -1.04 -18.93
CA SER A 24 7.83 -2.19 -18.16
C SER A 24 7.34 -3.56 -18.65
N GLY A 25 6.44 -3.63 -19.61
CA GLY A 25 5.84 -4.89 -20.06
C GLY A 25 4.80 -5.50 -19.12
N ARG A 26 4.42 -4.79 -18.04
CA ARG A 26 3.33 -5.18 -17.14
C ARG A 26 1.97 -5.07 -17.83
N PRO A 27 0.94 -5.80 -17.34
CA PRO A 27 -0.44 -5.56 -17.75
C PRO A 27 -0.83 -4.08 -17.59
N PRO A 28 -1.65 -3.51 -18.50
CA PRO A 28 -2.00 -2.09 -18.46
C PRO A 28 -2.56 -1.60 -17.12
N ARG A 29 -3.34 -2.43 -16.44
CA ARG A 29 -3.90 -2.12 -15.13
C ARG A 29 -2.83 -1.93 -14.07
N GLU A 30 -1.82 -2.77 -14.05
CA GLU A 30 -0.68 -2.68 -13.12
C GLU A 30 0.22 -1.48 -13.43
N GLU A 31 0.42 -1.16 -14.72
CA GLU A 31 1.16 0.04 -15.12
C GLU A 31 0.49 1.32 -14.62
N ILE A 32 -0.85 1.40 -14.70
CA ILE A 32 -1.61 2.53 -14.18
C ILE A 32 -1.44 2.65 -12.67
N LEU A 33 -1.58 1.55 -11.92
CA LEU A 33 -1.41 1.55 -10.47
C LEU A 33 0.01 1.92 -10.05
N CYS A 34 1.02 1.41 -10.74
CA CYS A 34 2.42 1.75 -10.49
C CYS A 34 2.68 3.24 -10.74
N ALA A 35 2.17 3.80 -11.84
CA ALA A 35 2.26 5.21 -12.15
C ALA A 35 1.53 6.09 -11.11
N ALA A 36 0.34 5.65 -10.67
CA ALA A 36 -0.42 6.35 -9.64
C ALA A 36 0.32 6.33 -8.29
N ALA A 37 0.86 5.17 -7.89
CA ALA A 37 1.66 5.01 -6.67
C ALA A 37 2.85 5.96 -6.65
N GLU A 38 3.62 5.99 -7.73
CA GLU A 38 4.76 6.91 -7.88
C GLU A 38 4.33 8.37 -7.76
N LEU A 39 3.32 8.78 -8.52
CA LEU A 39 2.92 10.19 -8.56
C LEU A 39 2.25 10.64 -7.26
N PHE A 40 1.41 9.80 -6.63
CA PHE A 40 0.75 10.15 -5.37
C PHE A 40 1.76 10.28 -4.23
N THR A 41 2.80 9.45 -4.20
CA THR A 41 3.81 9.49 -3.14
C THR A 41 4.88 10.56 -3.37
N ALA A 42 5.23 10.87 -4.63
CA ALA A 42 6.26 11.83 -4.96
C ALA A 42 5.76 13.27 -5.05
N ARG A 43 4.56 13.49 -5.64
CA ARG A 43 4.00 14.83 -5.91
C ARG A 43 2.82 15.18 -5.01
N GLY A 44 2.29 14.18 -4.30
CA GLY A 44 1.06 14.28 -3.53
C GLY A 44 -0.19 13.98 -4.34
N TYR A 45 -1.21 13.46 -3.64
CA TYR A 45 -2.49 13.08 -4.24
C TYR A 45 -3.20 14.27 -4.88
N ALA A 46 -3.32 15.40 -4.18
CA ALA A 46 -4.05 16.57 -4.67
C ALA A 46 -3.47 17.12 -5.99
N ALA A 47 -2.14 17.18 -6.11
CA ALA A 47 -1.45 17.72 -7.29
C ALA A 47 -1.40 16.75 -8.49
N THR A 48 -1.79 15.48 -8.30
CA THR A 48 -1.78 14.47 -9.36
C THR A 48 -3.13 14.41 -10.07
N THR A 49 -3.11 14.38 -11.42
CA THR A 49 -4.31 14.25 -12.25
C THR A 49 -4.36 12.89 -12.95
N THR A 50 -5.54 12.42 -13.34
CA THR A 50 -5.70 11.19 -14.15
C THR A 50 -4.95 11.27 -15.47
N ARG A 51 -4.83 12.46 -16.04
CA ARG A 51 -4.03 12.70 -17.25
C ARG A 51 -2.54 12.44 -17.01
N THR A 52 -1.98 12.99 -15.92
CA THR A 52 -0.55 12.77 -15.59
C THR A 52 -0.26 11.31 -15.25
N VAL A 53 -1.22 10.60 -14.62
CA VAL A 53 -1.11 9.16 -14.38
C VAL A 53 -1.08 8.39 -15.69
N ALA A 54 -2.00 8.65 -16.62
CA ALA A 54 -2.05 7.99 -17.92
C ALA A 54 -0.76 8.24 -18.74
N GLU A 55 -0.30 9.48 -18.78
CA GLU A 55 0.96 9.87 -19.46
C GLU A 55 2.15 9.10 -18.85
N ARG A 56 2.23 9.02 -17.51
CA ARG A 56 3.30 8.29 -16.80
C ARG A 56 3.24 6.77 -17.04
N ALA A 57 2.02 6.22 -17.19
CA ALA A 57 1.78 4.83 -17.54
C ALA A 57 1.97 4.52 -19.04
N GLY A 58 2.39 5.51 -19.85
CA GLY A 58 2.63 5.33 -21.28
C GLY A 58 1.35 5.12 -22.10
N MET A 59 0.21 5.66 -21.67
CA MET A 59 -1.07 5.48 -22.37
C MET A 59 -1.88 6.78 -22.46
N ARG A 60 -2.95 6.74 -23.26
CA ARG A 60 -3.90 7.84 -23.35
C ARG A 60 -4.85 7.83 -22.14
N GLN A 61 -5.28 9.01 -21.70
CA GLN A 61 -6.24 9.15 -20.61
C GLN A 61 -7.55 8.36 -20.86
N ALA A 62 -8.05 8.37 -22.09
CA ALA A 62 -9.23 7.58 -22.47
C ALA A 62 -9.02 6.06 -22.23
N THR A 63 -7.82 5.55 -22.50
CA THR A 63 -7.46 4.16 -22.24
C THR A 63 -7.44 3.86 -20.74
N MET A 64 -6.91 4.77 -19.93
CA MET A 64 -6.91 4.61 -18.47
C MET A 64 -8.34 4.50 -17.91
N TYR A 65 -9.29 5.28 -18.43
CA TYR A 65 -10.69 5.23 -17.99
C TYR A 65 -11.42 3.91 -18.28
N HIS A 66 -10.89 3.06 -19.16
CA HIS A 66 -11.40 1.68 -19.31
C HIS A 66 -11.04 0.78 -18.12
N TYR A 67 -10.03 1.12 -17.34
CA TYR A 67 -9.55 0.34 -16.20
C TYR A 67 -9.97 0.93 -14.86
N PHE A 68 -10.03 2.25 -14.75
CA PHE A 68 -10.32 2.98 -13.52
C PHE A 68 -11.21 4.18 -13.79
N GLY A 69 -12.28 4.30 -13.05
CA GLY A 69 -13.25 5.41 -13.19
C GLY A 69 -12.70 6.78 -12.76
N GLY A 70 -11.58 6.82 -12.06
CA GLY A 70 -10.98 8.08 -11.65
C GLY A 70 -9.87 7.95 -10.62
N LYS A 71 -9.40 9.08 -10.13
CA LYS A 71 -8.28 9.20 -9.20
C LYS A 71 -8.57 8.56 -7.84
N GLU A 72 -9.80 8.68 -7.36
CA GLU A 72 -10.23 8.07 -6.09
C GLU A 72 -10.22 6.54 -6.15
N GLU A 73 -10.57 5.95 -7.29
CA GLU A 73 -10.53 4.51 -7.47
C GLU A 73 -9.10 3.98 -7.47
N LEU A 74 -8.18 4.69 -8.13
CA LEU A 74 -6.75 4.39 -8.07
C LEU A 74 -6.23 4.43 -6.64
N LEU A 75 -6.57 5.47 -5.89
CA LEU A 75 -6.16 5.59 -4.49
C LEU A 75 -6.76 4.47 -3.63
N ALA A 76 -8.06 4.18 -3.79
CA ALA A 76 -8.71 3.12 -3.02
C ALA A 76 -8.02 1.78 -3.24
N GLU A 77 -7.75 1.41 -4.48
CA GLU A 77 -7.09 0.15 -4.80
C GLU A 77 -5.64 0.09 -4.28
N LEU A 78 -4.88 1.17 -4.39
CA LEU A 78 -3.55 1.25 -3.82
C LEU A 78 -3.57 1.04 -2.31
N LEU A 79 -4.50 1.68 -1.60
CA LEU A 79 -4.66 1.51 -0.16
C LEU A 79 -5.09 0.08 0.21
N GLU A 80 -6.05 -0.49 -0.50
CA GLU A 80 -6.51 -1.86 -0.28
C GLU A 80 -5.39 -2.87 -0.52
N SER A 81 -4.52 -2.64 -1.50
CA SER A 81 -3.36 -3.50 -1.79
C SER A 81 -2.33 -3.57 -0.65
N THR A 82 -2.27 -2.56 0.21
CA THR A 82 -1.39 -2.55 1.39
C THR A 82 -1.93 -3.38 2.56
N VAL A 83 -3.20 -3.76 2.55
CA VAL A 83 -3.86 -4.47 3.65
C VAL A 83 -4.28 -5.88 3.26
N ALA A 84 -4.68 -6.10 2.00
CA ALA A 84 -5.22 -7.38 1.56
C ALA A 84 -4.31 -8.58 1.81
N PRO A 85 -2.99 -8.54 1.50
CA PRO A 85 -2.09 -9.66 1.79
C PRO A 85 -1.97 -9.97 3.29
N SER A 86 -1.93 -8.93 4.13
CA SER A 86 -1.88 -9.04 5.58
C SER A 86 -3.12 -9.72 6.15
N LEU A 87 -4.30 -9.41 5.63
CA LEU A 87 -5.55 -10.08 6.03
C LEU A 87 -5.56 -11.56 5.64
N VAL A 88 -5.03 -11.92 4.49
CA VAL A 88 -4.91 -13.33 4.08
C VAL A 88 -4.02 -14.07 5.07
N LEU A 89 -2.84 -13.53 5.39
CA LEU A 89 -1.92 -14.11 6.36
C LEU A 89 -2.55 -14.17 7.76
N ALA A 90 -3.19 -13.09 8.21
CA ALA A 90 -3.82 -13.03 9.52
C ALA A 90 -4.87 -14.14 9.71
N ARG A 91 -5.71 -14.39 8.70
CA ARG A 91 -6.68 -15.48 8.72
C ARG A 91 -6.02 -16.85 8.84
N GLN A 92 -4.90 -17.09 8.13
CA GLN A 92 -4.12 -18.32 8.24
C GLN A 92 -3.52 -18.48 9.64
N LEU A 93 -2.93 -17.41 10.18
CA LEU A 93 -2.35 -17.42 11.53
C LEU A 93 -3.39 -17.60 12.63
N LEU A 94 -4.59 -17.06 12.47
CA LEU A 94 -5.70 -17.26 13.42
C LEU A 94 -6.22 -18.68 13.40
N ALA A 95 -6.24 -19.33 12.24
CA ALA A 95 -6.67 -20.73 12.10
C ALA A 95 -5.63 -21.74 12.63
N ASP A 96 -4.36 -21.35 12.73
CA ASP A 96 -3.27 -22.22 13.18
C ASP A 96 -3.17 -22.25 14.71
N SER A 97 -3.94 -23.12 15.35
CA SER A 97 -3.89 -23.31 16.80
C SER A 97 -2.65 -24.10 17.30
N GLY A 98 -1.87 -24.71 16.41
CA GLY A 98 -0.70 -25.52 16.76
C GLY A 98 0.53 -24.69 17.14
N ARG A 99 0.59 -23.41 16.71
CA ARG A 99 1.70 -22.52 17.04
C ARG A 99 1.34 -21.56 18.17
N PRO A 100 2.29 -21.23 19.08
CA PRO A 100 2.06 -20.24 20.13
C PRO A 100 1.57 -18.89 19.57
N ALA A 101 0.61 -18.24 20.23
CA ALA A 101 0.04 -16.96 19.78
C ALA A 101 1.11 -15.86 19.61
N ALA A 102 2.10 -15.82 20.50
CA ALA A 102 3.22 -14.89 20.41
C ALA A 102 4.02 -15.06 19.10
N ARG A 103 4.28 -16.32 18.68
CA ARG A 103 4.98 -16.58 17.41
C ARG A 103 4.16 -16.15 16.19
N ARG A 104 2.85 -16.40 16.24
CA ARG A 104 1.91 -15.97 15.18
C ARG A 104 1.81 -14.45 15.10
N LEU A 105 1.75 -13.78 16.25
CA LEU A 105 1.75 -12.32 16.31
C LEU A 105 3.05 -11.75 15.74
N TRP A 106 4.19 -12.31 16.11
CA TRP A 106 5.50 -11.92 15.57
C TRP A 106 5.56 -12.04 14.04
N GLU A 107 5.08 -13.17 13.51
CA GLU A 107 5.05 -13.44 12.08
C GLU A 107 4.18 -12.44 11.32
N LEU A 108 3.00 -12.09 11.87
CA LEU A 108 2.12 -11.07 11.29
C LEU A 108 2.82 -9.70 11.29
N CYS A 109 3.38 -9.28 12.43
CA CYS A 109 4.12 -8.01 12.54
C CYS A 109 5.25 -7.93 11.50
N ARG A 110 6.08 -8.96 11.42
CA ARG A 110 7.20 -9.01 10.47
C ARG A 110 6.73 -8.93 9.02
N SER A 111 5.69 -9.67 8.67
CA SER A 111 5.14 -9.69 7.32
C SER A 111 4.57 -8.34 6.93
N ASP A 112 3.86 -7.66 7.83
CA ASP A 112 3.28 -6.35 7.57
C ASP A 112 4.37 -5.30 7.34
N VAL A 113 5.45 -5.32 8.11
CA VAL A 113 6.58 -4.42 7.90
C VAL A 113 7.23 -4.67 6.53
N LEU A 114 7.43 -5.94 6.16
CA LEU A 114 7.97 -6.28 4.83
C LEU A 114 7.06 -5.78 3.70
N LEU A 115 5.75 -5.91 3.86
CA LEU A 115 4.77 -5.43 2.88
C LEU A 115 4.79 -3.89 2.77
N LEU A 116 4.79 -3.20 3.90
CA LEU A 116 4.69 -1.74 3.95
C LEU A 116 5.98 -1.03 3.53
N CYS A 117 7.15 -1.63 3.82
CA CYS A 117 8.46 -1.03 3.57
C CYS A 117 9.21 -1.66 2.39
N GLY A 118 8.81 -2.84 1.90
CA GLY A 118 9.50 -3.57 0.83
C GLY A 118 9.20 -3.08 -0.58
N GLY A 119 8.19 -2.25 -0.76
CA GLY A 119 7.80 -1.70 -2.06
C GLY A 119 8.61 -0.46 -2.45
N PRO A 120 8.63 -0.10 -3.74
CA PRO A 120 9.35 1.08 -4.22
C PRO A 120 8.70 2.40 -3.81
N TYR A 121 7.45 2.38 -3.35
CA TYR A 121 6.66 3.57 -3.00
C TYR A 121 6.12 3.45 -1.58
N ASN A 122 6.20 4.54 -0.82
CA ASN A 122 5.66 4.62 0.54
C ASN A 122 4.12 4.85 0.50
N LEU A 123 3.36 3.80 0.19
CA LEU A 123 1.90 3.89 0.09
C LEU A 123 1.22 4.22 1.42
N GLY A 124 1.82 3.86 2.53
CA GLY A 124 1.22 4.15 3.83
C GLY A 124 1.22 5.62 4.19
N ALA A 125 2.07 6.45 3.58
CA ALA A 125 1.96 7.89 3.71
C ALA A 125 0.60 8.42 3.22
N LEU A 126 -0.09 7.66 2.36
CA LEU A 126 -1.41 8.01 1.83
C LEU A 126 -2.55 7.74 2.83
N TYR A 127 -2.31 7.01 3.92
CA TYR A 127 -3.33 6.73 4.96
C TYR A 127 -3.83 7.99 5.66
N LEU A 128 -2.98 9.02 5.73
CA LEU A 128 -3.27 10.29 6.41
C LEU A 128 -3.99 11.31 5.52
N LEU A 129 -4.28 10.97 4.27
CA LEU A 129 -5.01 11.86 3.38
C LEU A 129 -6.44 12.10 3.88
N PRO A 130 -6.92 13.35 3.90
CA PRO A 130 -8.30 13.67 4.33
C PRO A 130 -9.35 12.91 3.53
N GLU A 131 -9.10 12.67 2.25
CA GLU A 131 -9.97 11.94 1.33
C GLU A 131 -10.29 10.53 1.82
N VAL A 132 -9.37 9.87 2.54
CA VAL A 132 -9.53 8.50 3.04
C VAL A 132 -10.69 8.36 4.05
N GLY A 133 -11.17 9.47 4.63
CA GLY A 133 -12.39 9.55 5.41
C GLY A 133 -13.68 9.35 4.59
N GLY A 134 -13.65 9.58 3.27
CA GLY A 134 -14.80 9.54 2.38
C GLY A 134 -15.42 8.15 2.20
N ALA A 135 -16.68 8.13 1.68
CA ALA A 135 -17.44 6.88 1.47
C ALA A 135 -16.73 5.89 0.54
N ARG A 136 -16.01 6.38 -0.48
CA ARG A 136 -15.27 5.56 -1.44
C ARG A 136 -14.24 4.64 -0.77
N PHE A 137 -13.69 5.06 0.36
CA PHE A 137 -12.65 4.33 1.09
C PHE A 137 -13.19 3.46 2.24
N ALA A 138 -14.51 3.26 2.30
CA ALA A 138 -15.14 2.44 3.35
C ALA A 138 -14.61 1.00 3.36
N GLN A 139 -14.31 0.42 2.18
CA GLN A 139 -13.73 -0.92 2.06
C GLN A 139 -12.34 -0.98 2.69
N PHE A 140 -11.45 -0.07 2.34
CA PHE A 140 -10.12 0.03 2.95
C PHE A 140 -10.19 0.14 4.47
N ARG A 141 -11.07 1.03 5.00
CA ARG A 141 -11.24 1.20 6.45
C ARG A 141 -11.76 -0.08 7.13
N ARG A 142 -12.69 -0.81 6.49
CA ARG A 142 -13.15 -2.12 7.01
C ARG A 142 -12.00 -3.13 7.06
N MET A 143 -11.26 -3.28 5.95
CA MET A 143 -10.12 -4.20 5.88
C MET A 143 -9.07 -3.88 6.95
N ARG A 144 -8.78 -2.59 7.14
CA ARG A 144 -7.86 -2.15 8.20
C ARG A 144 -8.40 -2.45 9.60
N GLY A 145 -9.69 -2.27 9.82
CA GLY A 145 -10.36 -2.65 11.07
C GLY A 145 -10.29 -4.16 11.33
N GLU A 146 -10.57 -4.99 10.33
CA GLU A 146 -10.44 -6.45 10.41
C GLU A 146 -9.00 -6.88 10.75
N LEU A 147 -8.01 -6.24 10.13
CA LEU A 147 -6.60 -6.51 10.43
C LEU A 147 -6.26 -6.16 11.89
N ARG A 148 -6.70 -4.99 12.38
CA ARG A 148 -6.53 -4.59 13.78
C ARG A 148 -7.18 -5.56 14.75
N ASP A 149 -8.36 -6.09 14.41
CA ASP A 149 -9.04 -7.11 15.20
C ASP A 149 -8.26 -8.44 15.22
N ALA A 150 -7.64 -8.83 14.11
CA ALA A 150 -6.78 -9.99 14.05
C ALA A 150 -5.55 -9.85 14.97
N TYR A 151 -4.90 -8.68 14.97
CA TYR A 151 -3.83 -8.36 15.92
C TYR A 151 -4.30 -8.51 17.36
N ARG A 152 -5.48 -7.99 17.69
CA ARG A 152 -6.08 -8.09 19.03
C ARG A 152 -6.27 -9.56 19.44
N VAL A 153 -6.85 -10.39 18.57
CA VAL A 153 -7.09 -11.81 18.88
C VAL A 153 -5.76 -12.57 19.13
N LEU A 154 -4.74 -12.28 18.32
CA LEU A 154 -3.41 -12.90 18.51
C LEU A 154 -2.75 -12.42 19.81
N LEU A 155 -2.87 -11.15 20.15
CA LEU A 155 -2.36 -10.57 21.39
C LEU A 155 -3.08 -11.16 22.61
N ASP A 156 -4.41 -11.23 22.59
CA ASP A 156 -5.25 -11.83 23.64
C ASP A 156 -4.85 -13.28 23.93
N GLY A 157 -4.45 -14.02 22.89
CA GLY A 157 -3.98 -15.40 23.01
C GLY A 157 -2.56 -15.57 23.56
N THR A 158 -1.81 -14.49 23.80
CA THR A 158 -0.48 -14.57 24.45
C THR A 158 -0.60 -14.75 25.96
N VAL A 159 0.49 -15.21 26.62
CA VAL A 159 0.52 -15.30 28.10
C VAL A 159 0.25 -13.92 28.72
N ALA A 160 0.93 -12.88 28.21
CA ALA A 160 0.74 -11.52 28.69
C ALA A 160 -0.67 -10.99 28.43
N GLY A 161 -1.32 -11.40 27.32
CA GLY A 161 -2.71 -11.08 27.03
C GLY A 161 -3.66 -11.75 28.02
N ALA A 162 -3.42 -13.01 28.34
CA ALA A 162 -4.20 -13.77 29.33
C ALA A 162 -4.11 -13.15 30.75
N GLU A 163 -2.92 -12.68 31.16
CA GLU A 163 -2.72 -11.98 32.43
C GLU A 163 -3.54 -10.68 32.51
N LEU A 164 -3.77 -10.01 31.41
CA LEU A 164 -4.58 -8.79 31.29
C LEU A 164 -6.04 -9.03 30.97
N ALA A 165 -6.51 -10.27 30.92
CA ALA A 165 -7.88 -10.59 30.51
C ALA A 165 -8.96 -9.87 31.35
N GLY A 166 -8.64 -9.56 32.64
CA GLY A 166 -9.47 -8.78 33.56
C GLY A 166 -9.39 -7.25 33.35
N ASP A 167 -8.37 -6.74 32.64
CA ASP A 167 -8.17 -5.32 32.37
C ASP A 167 -8.29 -5.03 30.87
N ARG A 168 -9.52 -5.00 30.38
CA ARG A 168 -9.82 -4.74 28.96
C ARG A 168 -9.26 -3.41 28.44
N PRO A 169 -9.29 -2.29 29.19
CA PRO A 169 -8.66 -1.04 28.77
C PRO A 169 -7.15 -1.16 28.54
N ALA A 170 -6.41 -1.82 29.44
CA ALA A 170 -4.98 -2.04 29.30
C ALA A 170 -4.67 -2.92 28.07
N LEU A 171 -5.45 -3.96 27.86
CA LEU A 171 -5.30 -4.85 26.71
C LEU A 171 -5.59 -4.12 25.36
N ALA A 172 -6.65 -3.30 25.32
CA ALA A 172 -6.97 -2.49 24.16
C ALA A 172 -5.86 -1.49 23.85
N LEU A 173 -5.30 -0.81 24.88
CA LEU A 173 -4.18 0.11 24.70
C LEU A 173 -2.93 -0.59 24.17
N ARG A 174 -2.59 -1.78 24.65
CA ARG A 174 -1.48 -2.56 24.10
C ARG A 174 -1.69 -2.92 22.63
N ASN A 175 -2.88 -3.34 22.27
CA ASN A 175 -3.21 -3.61 20.87
C ASN A 175 -3.04 -2.35 20.01
N ASP A 176 -3.53 -1.21 20.47
CA ASP A 176 -3.40 0.07 19.75
C ASP A 176 -1.93 0.48 19.59
N LEU A 177 -1.10 0.25 20.61
CA LEU A 177 0.34 0.54 20.55
C LEU A 177 1.07 -0.40 19.59
N VAL A 178 0.77 -1.70 19.61
CA VAL A 178 1.35 -2.68 18.65
C VAL A 178 0.93 -2.33 17.23
N PHE A 179 -0.36 -2.13 16.99
CA PHE A 179 -0.88 -1.80 15.66
C PHE A 179 -0.35 -0.45 15.16
N GLY A 180 -0.30 0.56 16.05
CA GLY A 180 0.25 1.88 15.74
C GLY A 180 1.75 1.84 15.43
N LEU A 181 2.53 0.98 16.10
CA LEU A 181 3.94 0.75 15.76
C LEU A 181 4.06 0.24 14.32
N ILE A 182 3.28 -0.78 13.95
CA ILE A 182 3.31 -1.36 12.60
C ILE A 182 2.89 -0.34 11.55
N GLU A 183 1.85 0.45 11.79
CA GLU A 183 1.46 1.51 10.85
C GLU A 183 2.46 2.67 10.78
N GLY A 184 3.21 2.91 11.84
CA GLY A 184 4.24 3.95 11.91
C GLY A 184 5.58 3.60 11.26
N VAL A 185 5.83 2.31 10.93
CA VAL A 185 7.14 1.86 10.41
C VAL A 185 7.58 2.58 9.14
N MET A 186 6.62 3.01 8.32
CA MET A 186 6.91 3.72 7.07
C MET A 186 7.58 5.07 7.29
N LEU A 187 7.25 5.76 8.38
CA LEU A 187 7.89 7.03 8.76
C LEU A 187 9.33 6.79 9.19
N ILE A 188 9.56 5.71 9.94
CA ILE A 188 10.89 5.32 10.42
C ILE A 188 11.77 4.87 9.25
N HIS A 189 11.25 3.99 8.40
CA HIS A 189 11.98 3.48 7.23
C HIS A 189 12.33 4.59 6.22
N ARG A 190 11.44 5.57 6.06
CA ARG A 190 11.70 6.74 5.21
C ARG A 190 12.88 7.58 5.69
N ALA A 191 13.12 7.64 6.99
CA ALA A 191 14.24 8.40 7.56
C ALA A 191 15.58 7.71 7.29
N ASP A 192 15.59 6.38 7.07
CA ASP A 192 16.80 5.59 6.77
C ASP A 192 16.47 4.50 5.72
N PRO A 193 16.32 4.88 4.45
CA PRO A 193 15.95 3.95 3.39
C PRO A 193 17.06 2.96 3.02
N GLY A 194 18.28 3.17 3.50
CA GLY A 194 19.41 2.26 3.28
C GLY A 194 19.41 1.04 4.20
N ARG A 195 18.57 1.03 5.24
CA ARG A 195 18.47 -0.09 6.17
C ARG A 195 17.82 -1.30 5.48
N PRO A 196 18.43 -2.52 5.57
CA PRO A 196 17.82 -3.73 5.03
C PRO A 196 16.44 -3.97 5.65
N VAL A 197 15.41 -4.04 4.80
CA VAL A 197 14.01 -4.13 5.25
C VAL A 197 13.75 -5.39 6.09
N THR A 198 14.46 -6.49 5.83
CA THR A 198 14.35 -7.74 6.60
C THR A 198 14.81 -7.55 8.04
N VAL A 199 15.96 -6.91 8.25
CA VAL A 199 16.50 -6.60 9.58
C VAL A 199 15.56 -5.65 10.32
N PHE A 200 15.04 -4.64 9.63
CA PHE A 200 14.08 -3.71 10.20
C PHE A 200 12.77 -4.39 10.59
N ALA A 201 12.26 -5.31 9.76
CA ALA A 201 11.03 -6.04 10.02
C ALA A 201 11.15 -6.94 11.26
N GLU A 202 12.27 -7.65 11.40
CA GLU A 202 12.53 -8.51 12.56
C GLU A 202 12.66 -7.69 13.85
N ALA A 203 13.44 -6.62 13.83
CA ALA A 203 13.58 -5.74 14.99
C ALA A 203 12.25 -5.08 15.40
N THR A 204 11.40 -4.75 14.42
CA THR A 204 10.08 -4.17 14.69
C THR A 204 9.14 -5.22 15.28
N ALA A 205 9.14 -6.46 14.76
CA ALA A 205 8.33 -7.54 15.30
C ALA A 205 8.74 -7.88 16.74
N ASP A 206 10.04 -7.88 17.04
CA ASP A 206 10.55 -8.05 18.43
C ASP A 206 10.10 -6.90 19.34
N ALA A 207 10.15 -5.66 18.86
CA ALA A 207 9.65 -4.52 19.61
C ALA A 207 8.14 -4.61 19.87
N ALA A 208 7.36 -5.06 18.88
CA ALA A 208 5.93 -5.28 19.02
C ALA A 208 5.62 -6.33 20.11
N LEU A 209 6.37 -7.43 20.17
CA LEU A 209 6.21 -8.43 21.23
C LEU A 209 6.55 -7.86 22.61
N ARG A 210 7.61 -7.03 22.74
CA ARG A 210 7.94 -6.38 24.02
C ARG A 210 6.82 -5.44 24.47
N ILE A 211 6.23 -4.65 23.54
CA ILE A 211 5.06 -3.80 23.83
C ILE A 211 3.88 -4.67 24.26
N ALA A 212 3.68 -5.83 23.60
CA ALA A 212 2.65 -6.80 24.00
C ALA A 212 2.90 -7.45 25.36
N GLY A 213 4.08 -7.23 25.99
CA GLY A 213 4.45 -7.83 27.27
C GLY A 213 4.97 -9.25 27.13
N VAL A 214 5.36 -9.68 25.93
CA VAL A 214 5.91 -11.01 25.65
C VAL A 214 7.43 -10.93 25.66
N GLY A 215 8.09 -11.80 26.42
CA GLY A 215 9.55 -11.94 26.37
C GLY A 215 10.01 -12.39 25.00
N VAL A 216 11.04 -11.75 24.45
CA VAL A 216 11.72 -12.20 23.23
C VAL A 216 12.85 -13.12 23.67
N ALA A 217 12.75 -14.40 23.31
CA ALA A 217 13.77 -15.41 23.61
C ALA A 217 14.94 -15.30 22.66
#